data_016e58340b2f75527445957310e697c8
#
_entry.id   016e58340b2f75527445957310e697c8
#
_cell.length_a   1.000
_cell.length_b   1.000
_cell.length_c   1.000
_cell.angle_alpha   90.00
_cell.angle_beta   90.00
_cell.angle_gamma   90.00
#
_symmetry.space_group_name_H-M   'P 1'
#
loop_
_entity.id
_entity.type
_entity.pdbx_description
1 polymer ?
#
loop_
_entity_poly.entity_id
_entity_poly.type
_entity_poly.pdbx_seq_one_letter_code
_entity_poly.pdbx_strand_id
1 'polypeptide(L)'
;LLKVLAVHGSPRIGGNSDLLLSAFIENASSKGASVEKVSLYQIKFSPCIECGGCDETGECVLNDDLTSIYEKILSSDVIVCATPIFFYSHPAMLQAFFERFQALWCRKYRLNEPHPFGKTPKGLLIGVGATKGKKLFEGLVRSFKYVMDACWGVYVGGLFFRGVDEKGAILKFPEYLEKVRELGVAVSTLPEEDWAVDRSASP
;
A
#
# COMPACT_ATOMS: atom_id res chain seq x y z
N LEU A 1 7.54 3.35 18.87
CA LEU A 1 7.49 4.24 17.69
C LEU A 1 6.69 3.55 16.60
N LEU A 2 5.63 4.18 16.09
CA LEU A 2 4.81 3.65 15.01
C LEU A 2 5.66 3.53 13.73
N LYS A 3 5.72 2.35 13.13
CA LYS A 3 6.45 2.10 11.88
C LYS A 3 5.47 2.06 10.70
N VAL A 4 5.69 2.91 9.71
CA VAL A 4 4.84 3.01 8.51
C VAL A 4 5.66 2.72 7.28
N LEU A 5 5.22 1.75 6.46
CA LEU A 5 5.72 1.53 5.12
C LEU A 5 4.82 2.23 4.11
N ALA A 6 5.35 3.22 3.41
CA ALA A 6 4.65 4.01 2.40
C ALA A 6 5.04 3.53 0.99
N VAL A 7 4.15 2.81 0.31
CA VAL A 7 4.39 2.24 -1.02
C VAL A 7 3.84 3.17 -2.09
N HIS A 8 4.71 3.63 -2.99
CA HIS A 8 4.35 4.43 -4.16
C HIS A 8 4.27 3.54 -5.41
N GLY A 9 3.05 3.28 -5.87
CA GLY A 9 2.76 2.37 -7.00
C GLY A 9 2.60 3.06 -8.35
N SER A 10 3.07 4.32 -8.52
CA SER A 10 2.94 5.07 -9.77
C SER A 10 4.26 5.21 -10.53
N PRO A 11 4.28 5.14 -11.88
CA PRO A 11 5.45 5.47 -12.68
C PRO A 11 5.81 6.98 -12.68
N ARG A 12 4.88 7.84 -12.28
CA ARG A 12 5.04 9.30 -12.37
C ARG A 12 5.51 9.88 -11.04
N ILE A 13 6.81 10.11 -10.90
CA ILE A 13 7.37 10.87 -9.78
C ILE A 13 6.84 12.31 -9.85
N GLY A 14 6.40 12.87 -8.71
CA GLY A 14 5.70 14.16 -8.65
C GLY A 14 4.32 14.12 -9.29
N GLY A 15 3.76 12.93 -9.53
CA GLY A 15 2.37 12.74 -9.97
C GLY A 15 1.37 12.83 -8.82
N ASN A 16 0.07 12.74 -9.15
CA ASN A 16 -1.01 12.96 -8.19
C ASN A 16 -0.93 12.03 -6.95
N SER A 17 -0.72 10.72 -7.16
CA SER A 17 -0.57 9.77 -6.06
C SER A 17 0.71 9.98 -5.24
N ASP A 18 1.79 10.44 -5.88
CA ASP A 18 3.04 10.75 -5.20
C ASP A 18 2.91 11.98 -4.30
N LEU A 19 2.24 13.03 -4.78
CA LEU A 19 1.96 14.25 -4.01
C LEU A 19 1.07 13.96 -2.79
N LEU A 20 0.04 13.14 -2.98
CA LEU A 20 -0.81 12.70 -1.87
C LEU A 20 -0.02 11.87 -0.84
N LEU A 21 0.77 10.90 -1.32
CA LEU A 21 1.58 10.08 -0.42
C LEU A 21 2.61 10.92 0.36
N SER A 22 3.21 11.91 -0.29
CA SER A 22 4.15 12.83 0.35
C SER A 22 3.46 13.66 1.44
N ALA A 23 2.25 14.18 1.18
CA ALA A 23 1.46 14.88 2.18
C ALA A 23 1.11 13.98 3.40
N PHE A 24 0.77 12.71 3.16
CA PHE A 24 0.59 11.72 4.23
C PHE A 24 1.86 11.54 5.06
N ILE A 25 3.00 11.28 4.40
CA ILE A 25 4.29 11.01 5.04
C ILE A 25 4.74 12.18 5.92
N GLU A 26 4.68 13.40 5.38
CA GLU A 26 5.07 14.61 6.12
C GLU A 26 4.26 14.76 7.42
N ASN A 27 2.96 14.53 7.35
CA ASN A 27 2.08 14.70 8.50
C ASN A 27 2.19 13.54 9.51
N ALA A 28 2.31 12.29 9.05
CA ALA A 28 2.57 11.16 9.94
C ALA A 28 3.91 11.30 10.66
N SER A 29 4.97 11.69 9.95
CA SER A 29 6.31 11.90 10.53
C SER A 29 6.33 13.05 11.52
N SER A 30 5.59 14.15 11.26
CA SER A 30 5.50 15.31 12.18
C SER A 30 4.86 14.94 13.52
N LYS A 31 4.13 13.83 13.58
CA LYS A 31 3.50 13.27 14.78
C LYS A 31 4.28 12.08 15.38
N GLY A 32 5.51 11.89 14.95
CA GLY A 32 6.43 10.91 15.53
C GLY A 32 6.41 9.52 14.91
N ALA A 33 5.69 9.28 13.80
CA ALA A 33 5.81 8.01 13.08
C ALA A 33 7.18 7.90 12.37
N SER A 34 7.75 6.70 12.37
CA SER A 34 8.89 6.35 11.52
C SER A 34 8.36 5.88 10.17
N VAL A 35 8.45 6.73 9.14
CA VAL A 35 7.91 6.43 7.83
C VAL A 35 9.03 6.13 6.84
N GLU A 36 8.96 4.97 6.21
CA GLU A 36 9.84 4.59 5.11
C GLU A 36 9.05 4.54 3.79
N LYS A 37 9.54 5.25 2.76
CA LYS A 37 8.92 5.30 1.43
C LYS A 37 9.63 4.34 0.48
N VAL A 38 8.85 3.50 -0.21
CA VAL A 38 9.31 2.64 -1.30
C VAL A 38 8.59 3.02 -2.58
N SER A 39 9.34 3.48 -3.60
CA SER A 39 8.81 3.78 -4.93
C SER A 39 9.09 2.60 -5.86
N LEU A 40 8.05 1.85 -6.25
CA LEU A 40 8.21 0.60 -7.00
C LEU A 40 8.85 0.76 -8.38
N TYR A 41 8.75 1.93 -8.98
CA TYR A 41 9.40 2.24 -10.26
C TYR A 41 10.86 2.73 -10.13
N GLN A 42 11.38 2.83 -8.90
CA GLN A 42 12.77 3.20 -8.62
C GLN A 42 13.62 2.05 -8.09
N ILE A 43 13.02 0.89 -7.92
CA ILE A 43 13.69 -0.35 -7.51
C ILE A 43 13.63 -1.38 -8.63
N LYS A 44 14.58 -2.31 -8.65
CA LYS A 44 14.66 -3.37 -9.66
C LYS A 44 14.19 -4.69 -9.07
N PHE A 45 13.09 -5.20 -9.57
CA PHE A 45 12.58 -6.51 -9.19
C PHE A 45 11.74 -7.13 -10.30
N SER A 46 11.56 -8.43 -10.25
CA SER A 46 10.72 -9.19 -11.17
C SER A 46 9.40 -9.60 -10.51
N PRO A 47 8.32 -9.78 -11.29
CA PRO A 47 7.09 -10.41 -10.78
C PRO A 47 7.35 -11.84 -10.29
N CYS A 48 6.38 -12.45 -9.65
CA CYS A 48 6.43 -13.86 -9.29
C CYS A 48 6.50 -14.72 -10.57
N ILE A 49 7.40 -15.70 -10.57
CA ILE A 49 7.57 -16.63 -11.70
C ILE A 49 6.94 -18.00 -11.42
N GLU A 50 6.17 -18.11 -10.35
CA GLU A 50 5.46 -19.34 -9.95
C GLU A 50 6.35 -20.60 -9.87
N CYS A 51 7.59 -20.44 -9.42
CA CYS A 51 8.57 -21.53 -9.37
C CYS A 51 8.37 -22.53 -8.20
N GLY A 52 7.47 -22.25 -7.27
CA GLY A 52 7.21 -23.09 -6.09
C GLY A 52 8.29 -23.06 -5.00
N GLY A 53 9.40 -22.34 -5.17
CA GLY A 53 10.51 -22.36 -4.21
C GLY A 53 10.16 -21.89 -2.80
N CYS A 54 9.15 -21.03 -2.66
CA CYS A 54 8.68 -20.58 -1.35
C CYS A 54 7.71 -21.55 -0.65
N ASP A 55 7.27 -22.62 -1.32
CA ASP A 55 6.32 -23.57 -0.76
C ASP A 55 6.89 -24.33 0.45
N GLU A 56 8.20 -24.58 0.45
CA GLU A 56 8.91 -25.32 1.49
C GLU A 56 9.67 -24.40 2.46
N THR A 57 10.11 -23.23 1.97
CA THR A 57 11.01 -22.36 2.75
C THR A 57 10.34 -21.11 3.28
N GLY A 58 9.20 -20.70 2.69
CA GLY A 58 8.58 -19.39 2.94
C GLY A 58 9.39 -18.22 2.39
N GLU A 59 10.47 -18.45 1.63
CA GLU A 59 11.35 -17.43 1.08
C GLU A 59 11.29 -17.43 -0.45
N CYS A 60 11.33 -16.24 -1.04
CA CYS A 60 11.37 -16.11 -2.49
C CYS A 60 12.77 -16.42 -3.02
N VAL A 61 12.87 -17.24 -4.07
CA VAL A 61 14.15 -17.56 -4.71
C VAL A 61 14.75 -16.39 -5.49
N LEU A 62 13.93 -15.40 -5.85
CA LEU A 62 14.40 -14.21 -6.57
C LEU A 62 15.12 -13.27 -5.59
N ASN A 63 16.42 -13.09 -5.83
CA ASN A 63 17.25 -12.16 -5.07
C ASN A 63 17.37 -10.83 -5.82
N ASP A 64 16.48 -9.91 -5.48
CA ASP A 64 16.37 -8.58 -6.07
C ASP A 64 16.10 -7.53 -4.98
N ASP A 65 15.80 -6.28 -5.37
CA ASP A 65 15.58 -5.21 -4.40
C ASP A 65 14.39 -5.49 -3.44
N LEU A 66 13.42 -6.35 -3.83
CA LEU A 66 12.33 -6.75 -2.93
C LEU A 66 12.78 -7.62 -1.76
N THR A 67 13.92 -8.31 -1.87
CA THR A 67 14.44 -9.15 -0.77
C THR A 67 14.58 -8.35 0.53
N SER A 68 15.08 -7.12 0.44
CA SER A 68 15.22 -6.24 1.60
C SER A 68 13.90 -5.61 2.08
N ILE A 69 12.86 -5.66 1.27
CA ILE A 69 11.57 -5.03 1.57
C ILE A 69 10.66 -5.96 2.38
N TYR A 70 10.85 -7.28 2.31
CA TYR A 70 10.05 -8.21 3.10
C TYR A 70 10.13 -7.95 4.62
N GLU A 71 11.31 -7.66 5.13
CA GLU A 71 11.48 -7.33 6.56
C GLU A 71 10.75 -6.01 6.91
N LYS A 72 10.79 -5.02 6.00
CA LYS A 72 10.08 -3.75 6.17
C LYS A 72 8.57 -3.94 6.20
N ILE A 73 8.02 -4.80 5.31
CA ILE A 73 6.61 -5.17 5.30
C ILE A 73 6.23 -5.78 6.64
N LEU A 74 6.97 -6.81 7.08
CA LEU A 74 6.67 -7.55 8.30
C LEU A 74 6.89 -6.73 9.59
N SER A 75 7.86 -5.82 9.61
CA SER A 75 8.12 -4.98 10.81
C SER A 75 7.20 -3.78 10.94
N SER A 76 6.43 -3.44 9.89
CA SER A 76 5.54 -2.28 9.89
C SER A 76 4.28 -2.48 10.73
N ASP A 77 3.79 -1.41 11.33
CA ASP A 77 2.48 -1.36 11.99
C ASP A 77 1.39 -0.94 11.00
N VAL A 78 1.77 -0.08 10.03
CA VAL A 78 0.88 0.40 8.95
C VAL A 78 1.58 0.28 7.61
N ILE A 79 0.84 -0.19 6.60
CA ILE A 79 1.25 -0.21 5.19
C ILE A 79 0.28 0.67 4.42
N VAL A 80 0.75 1.81 3.92
CA VAL A 80 -0.05 2.70 3.07
C VAL A 80 0.42 2.58 1.62
N CYS A 81 -0.50 2.27 0.69
CA CYS A 81 -0.19 2.18 -0.73
C CYS A 81 -0.91 3.29 -1.50
N ALA A 82 -0.14 4.17 -2.17
CA ALA A 82 -0.66 5.22 -3.03
C ALA A 82 -0.43 4.87 -4.50
N THR A 83 -1.52 4.90 -5.31
CA THR A 83 -1.47 4.42 -6.69
C THR A 83 -2.52 5.10 -7.57
N PRO A 84 -2.24 5.32 -8.87
CA PRO A 84 -3.28 5.64 -9.83
C PRO A 84 -4.07 4.38 -10.21
N ILE A 85 -5.24 4.59 -10.84
CA ILE A 85 -6.01 3.52 -11.45
C ILE A 85 -5.69 3.43 -12.94
N PHE A 86 -5.29 2.23 -13.38
CA PHE A 86 -5.12 1.85 -14.77
C PHE A 86 -6.10 0.73 -15.11
N PHE A 87 -6.98 0.97 -16.10
CA PHE A 87 -7.98 -0.03 -16.54
C PHE A 87 -8.80 -0.65 -15.38
N TYR A 88 -9.32 0.18 -14.49
CA TYR A 88 -10.09 -0.23 -13.30
C TYR A 88 -9.33 -1.11 -12.30
N SER A 89 -8.00 -1.12 -12.40
CA SER A 89 -7.10 -1.83 -11.48
C SER A 89 -5.91 -0.94 -11.14
N HIS A 90 -4.79 -1.50 -10.83
CA HIS A 90 -3.55 -0.81 -10.46
C HIS A 90 -2.47 -1.03 -11.55
N PRO A 91 -1.39 -0.22 -11.56
CA PRO A 91 -0.29 -0.36 -12.53
C PRO A 91 0.42 -1.72 -12.42
N ALA A 92 1.02 -2.17 -13.54
CA ALA A 92 1.68 -3.47 -13.66
C ALA A 92 2.78 -3.70 -12.58
N MET A 93 3.59 -2.68 -12.25
CA MET A 93 4.62 -2.83 -11.22
C MET A 93 4.03 -3.03 -9.82
N LEU A 94 2.86 -2.45 -9.54
CA LEU A 94 2.18 -2.72 -8.28
C LEU A 94 1.59 -4.13 -8.25
N GLN A 95 1.09 -4.64 -9.38
CA GLN A 95 0.69 -6.04 -9.52
C GLN A 95 1.88 -6.97 -9.29
N ALA A 96 3.01 -6.72 -9.94
CA ALA A 96 4.24 -7.49 -9.74
C ALA A 96 4.70 -7.51 -8.28
N PHE A 97 4.58 -6.38 -7.58
CA PHE A 97 4.84 -6.30 -6.15
C PHE A 97 3.87 -7.17 -5.34
N PHE A 98 2.58 -7.12 -5.63
CA PHE A 98 1.56 -7.92 -4.95
C PHE A 98 1.78 -9.43 -5.16
N GLU A 99 2.13 -9.86 -6.36
CA GLU A 99 2.42 -11.28 -6.67
C GLU A 99 3.59 -11.83 -5.83
N ARG A 100 4.56 -11.00 -5.49
CA ARG A 100 5.70 -11.41 -4.66
C ARG A 100 5.32 -11.66 -3.19
N PHE A 101 4.11 -11.28 -2.73
CA PHE A 101 3.57 -11.70 -1.43
C PHE A 101 3.25 -13.19 -1.37
N GLN A 102 3.34 -13.93 -2.47
CA GLN A 102 3.24 -15.39 -2.47
C GLN A 102 4.17 -16.05 -1.46
N ALA A 103 5.38 -15.53 -1.26
CA ALA A 103 6.29 -16.04 -0.25
C ALA A 103 5.73 -15.89 1.18
N LEU A 104 5.12 -14.75 1.49
CA LEU A 104 4.49 -14.50 2.80
C LEU A 104 3.22 -15.35 2.98
N TRP A 105 2.45 -15.51 1.90
CA TRP A 105 1.29 -16.41 1.89
C TRP A 105 1.70 -17.86 2.19
N CYS A 106 2.79 -18.35 1.59
CA CYS A 106 3.33 -19.69 1.87
C CYS A 106 3.74 -19.81 3.34
N ARG A 107 4.45 -18.84 3.91
CA ARG A 107 4.79 -18.83 5.33
C ARG A 107 3.55 -18.94 6.21
N LYS A 108 2.53 -18.14 5.93
CA LYS A 108 1.30 -18.10 6.72
C LYS A 108 0.46 -19.37 6.56
N TYR A 109 0.18 -19.79 5.33
CA TYR A 109 -0.85 -20.80 5.06
C TYR A 109 -0.34 -22.21 4.77
N ARG A 110 0.87 -22.34 4.21
CA ARG A 110 1.47 -23.66 3.97
C ARG A 110 2.32 -24.13 5.15
N LEU A 111 3.16 -23.24 5.67
CA LEU A 111 4.06 -23.54 6.77
C LEU A 111 3.43 -23.28 8.14
N ASN A 112 2.25 -22.66 8.19
CA ASN A 112 1.53 -22.29 9.40
C ASN A 112 2.38 -21.46 10.38
N GLU A 113 3.25 -20.60 9.86
CA GLU A 113 4.07 -19.73 10.70
C GLU A 113 3.24 -18.59 11.29
N PRO A 114 3.45 -18.24 12.57
CA PRO A 114 2.91 -17.00 13.12
C PRO A 114 3.62 -15.80 12.53
N HIS A 115 3.00 -14.62 12.65
CA HIS A 115 3.69 -13.38 12.26
C HIS A 115 4.99 -13.18 13.05
N PRO A 116 6.16 -12.98 12.38
CA PRO A 116 7.47 -13.02 13.04
C PRO A 116 7.67 -11.95 14.12
N PHE A 117 6.92 -10.86 14.07
CA PHE A 117 6.96 -9.78 15.08
C PHE A 117 5.69 -9.72 15.94
N GLY A 118 4.79 -10.70 15.84
CA GLY A 118 3.52 -10.72 16.59
C GLY A 118 2.58 -9.56 16.27
N LYS A 119 2.64 -9.02 15.05
CA LYS A 119 1.86 -7.85 14.63
C LYS A 119 0.67 -8.22 13.74
N THR A 120 -0.28 -7.29 13.64
CA THR A 120 -1.34 -7.30 12.64
C THR A 120 -1.29 -5.96 11.89
N PRO A 121 -0.47 -5.84 10.83
CA PRO A 121 -0.31 -4.60 10.09
C PRO A 121 -1.65 -4.05 9.55
N LYS A 122 -1.84 -2.74 9.62
CA LYS A 122 -3.02 -2.06 9.11
C LYS A 122 -2.75 -1.56 7.68
N GLY A 123 -3.56 -2.01 6.73
CA GLY A 123 -3.44 -1.64 5.31
C GLY A 123 -4.32 -0.47 4.94
N LEU A 124 -3.74 0.56 4.36
CA LEU A 124 -4.40 1.76 3.87
C LEU A 124 -4.17 1.96 2.37
N LEU A 125 -5.17 2.46 1.66
CA LEU A 125 -5.07 2.84 0.25
C LEU A 125 -5.27 4.34 0.05
N ILE A 126 -4.48 4.92 -0.87
CA ILE A 126 -4.69 6.24 -1.44
C ILE A 126 -4.81 6.05 -2.95
N GLY A 127 -6.05 6.01 -3.46
CA GLY A 127 -6.36 5.76 -4.87
C GLY A 127 -6.68 7.03 -5.64
N VAL A 128 -6.10 7.21 -6.84
CA VAL A 128 -6.39 8.34 -7.73
C VAL A 128 -6.82 7.84 -9.09
N GLY A 129 -7.93 8.34 -9.62
CA GLY A 129 -8.42 7.95 -10.93
C GLY A 129 -8.94 9.13 -11.75
N ALA A 130 -8.69 9.10 -13.08
CA ALA A 130 -9.14 10.11 -14.02
C ALA A 130 -10.67 10.12 -14.20
N THR A 131 -11.30 8.95 -14.16
CA THR A 131 -12.73 8.81 -14.42
C THR A 131 -13.55 8.87 -13.11
N LYS A 132 -14.88 8.94 -13.26
CA LYS A 132 -15.84 9.02 -12.14
C LYS A 132 -16.65 7.74 -11.95
N GLY A 133 -16.23 6.61 -12.53
CA GLY A 133 -16.94 5.33 -12.47
C GLY A 133 -17.15 4.86 -11.03
N LYS A 134 -18.36 4.34 -10.73
CA LYS A 134 -18.72 3.89 -9.37
C LYS A 134 -17.79 2.81 -8.85
N LYS A 135 -17.39 1.88 -9.72
CA LYS A 135 -16.54 0.70 -9.40
C LYS A 135 -15.05 0.91 -9.63
N LEU A 136 -14.62 2.17 -9.79
CA LEU A 136 -13.28 2.52 -10.24
C LEU A 136 -12.16 1.91 -9.38
N PHE A 137 -12.36 1.79 -8.09
CA PHE A 137 -11.34 1.32 -7.13
C PHE A 137 -11.55 -0.12 -6.64
N GLU A 138 -12.63 -0.81 -7.06
CA GLU A 138 -12.95 -2.16 -6.55
C GLU A 138 -11.83 -3.18 -6.83
N GLY A 139 -11.23 -3.16 -8.04
CA GLY A 139 -10.14 -4.05 -8.39
C GLY A 139 -8.91 -3.86 -7.51
N LEU A 140 -8.52 -2.60 -7.28
CA LEU A 140 -7.40 -2.25 -6.40
C LEU A 140 -7.68 -2.71 -4.96
N VAL A 141 -8.84 -2.38 -4.41
CA VAL A 141 -9.21 -2.74 -3.03
C VAL A 141 -9.25 -4.25 -2.83
N ARG A 142 -9.82 -4.98 -3.79
CA ARG A 142 -9.89 -6.44 -3.73
C ARG A 142 -8.49 -7.06 -3.67
N SER A 143 -7.61 -6.69 -4.60
CA SER A 143 -6.23 -7.20 -4.63
C SER A 143 -5.48 -6.87 -3.34
N PHE A 144 -5.57 -5.63 -2.88
CA PHE A 144 -4.85 -5.18 -1.70
C PHE A 144 -5.31 -5.88 -0.40
N LYS A 145 -6.61 -6.23 -0.28
CA LYS A 145 -7.11 -7.03 0.85
C LYS A 145 -6.39 -8.39 0.96
N TYR A 146 -6.25 -9.10 -0.15
CA TYR A 146 -5.58 -10.40 -0.17
C TYR A 146 -4.07 -10.25 0.08
N VAL A 147 -3.46 -9.17 -0.38
CA VAL A 147 -2.07 -8.83 -0.09
C VAL A 147 -1.87 -8.58 1.41
N MET A 148 -2.75 -7.80 2.02
CA MET A 148 -2.70 -7.56 3.48
C MET A 148 -2.91 -8.86 4.26
N ASP A 149 -3.85 -9.70 3.84
CA ASP A 149 -4.06 -11.00 4.46
C ASP A 149 -2.79 -11.89 4.36
N ALA A 150 -2.13 -11.93 3.21
CA ALA A 150 -0.90 -12.70 3.01
C ALA A 150 0.24 -12.30 3.99
N CYS A 151 0.27 -11.05 4.44
CA CYS A 151 1.25 -10.56 5.43
C CYS A 151 0.66 -10.42 6.85
N TRP A 152 -0.33 -11.25 7.22
CA TRP A 152 -1.04 -11.24 8.51
C TRP A 152 -1.72 -9.91 8.87
N GLY A 153 -1.84 -9.00 7.91
CA GLY A 153 -2.45 -7.69 8.08
C GLY A 153 -3.94 -7.68 7.79
N VAL A 154 -4.54 -6.52 8.00
CA VAL A 154 -5.95 -6.25 7.67
C VAL A 154 -6.05 -4.95 6.88
N TYR A 155 -6.87 -4.96 5.85
CA TYR A 155 -7.25 -3.73 5.16
C TYR A 155 -8.27 -2.96 6.01
N VAL A 156 -7.98 -1.70 6.30
CA VAL A 156 -8.82 -0.88 7.20
C VAL A 156 -9.56 0.26 6.48
N GLY A 157 -9.24 0.51 5.22
CA GLY A 157 -9.92 1.52 4.42
C GLY A 157 -8.97 2.33 3.54
N GLY A 158 -9.48 3.38 2.93
CA GLY A 158 -8.68 4.23 2.06
C GLY A 158 -9.31 5.58 1.75
N LEU A 159 -8.56 6.41 1.05
CA LEU A 159 -9.01 7.66 0.46
C LEU A 159 -8.97 7.54 -1.07
N PHE A 160 -10.08 7.84 -1.72
CA PHE A 160 -10.25 7.60 -3.14
C PHE A 160 -10.70 8.86 -3.88
N PHE A 161 -9.86 9.34 -4.78
CA PHE A 161 -10.02 10.61 -5.49
C PHE A 161 -10.30 10.36 -6.98
N ARG A 162 -11.46 10.83 -7.46
CA ARG A 162 -11.94 10.69 -8.84
C ARG A 162 -11.81 11.99 -9.61
N GLY A 163 -11.71 11.90 -10.95
CA GLY A 163 -11.67 13.06 -11.82
C GLY A 163 -10.33 13.82 -11.80
N VAL A 164 -9.24 13.15 -11.45
CA VAL A 164 -7.89 13.71 -11.38
C VAL A 164 -6.99 12.97 -12.37
N ASP A 165 -6.63 13.61 -13.49
CA ASP A 165 -5.91 12.97 -14.60
C ASP A 165 -4.51 13.54 -14.80
N GLU A 166 -4.40 14.82 -15.17
CA GLU A 166 -3.11 15.45 -15.49
C GLU A 166 -2.12 15.39 -14.32
N LYS A 167 -0.82 15.29 -14.63
CA LYS A 167 0.23 15.34 -13.63
C LYS A 167 0.14 16.61 -12.79
N GLY A 168 0.05 16.46 -11.47
CA GLY A 168 -0.04 17.58 -10.53
C GLY A 168 -1.43 18.19 -10.43
N ALA A 169 -2.44 17.69 -11.16
CA ALA A 169 -3.80 18.21 -11.09
C ALA A 169 -4.41 18.15 -9.69
N ILE A 170 -3.93 17.23 -8.83
CA ILE A 170 -4.37 17.11 -7.44
C ILE A 170 -4.18 18.41 -6.64
N LEU A 171 -3.22 19.24 -7.02
CA LEU A 171 -2.96 20.54 -6.36
C LEU A 171 -4.10 21.54 -6.54
N LYS A 172 -5.00 21.32 -7.52
CA LYS A 172 -6.21 22.11 -7.71
C LYS A 172 -7.34 21.74 -6.75
N PHE A 173 -7.13 20.70 -5.92
CA PHE A 173 -8.11 20.15 -4.96
C PHE A 173 -7.51 20.16 -3.54
N PRO A 174 -7.37 21.35 -2.91
CA PRO A 174 -6.78 21.47 -1.59
C PRO A 174 -7.49 20.62 -0.53
N GLU A 175 -8.81 20.42 -0.68
CA GLU A 175 -9.61 19.55 0.20
C GLU A 175 -9.22 18.06 0.13
N TYR A 176 -8.68 17.59 -1.00
CA TYR A 176 -8.18 16.22 -1.12
C TYR A 176 -6.84 16.04 -0.41
N LEU A 177 -5.96 17.04 -0.56
CA LEU A 177 -4.69 17.09 0.15
C LEU A 177 -4.91 17.15 1.67
N GLU A 178 -5.89 17.97 2.12
CA GLU A 178 -6.19 18.10 3.54
C GLU A 178 -6.66 16.78 4.16
N LYS A 179 -7.58 16.05 3.51
CA LYS A 179 -8.01 14.72 3.97
C LYS A 179 -6.83 13.75 4.15
N VAL A 180 -5.85 13.80 3.26
CA VAL A 180 -4.68 12.93 3.35
C VAL A 180 -3.72 13.37 4.46
N ARG A 181 -3.57 14.68 4.70
CA ARG A 181 -2.81 15.22 5.84
C ARG A 181 -3.46 14.81 7.17
N GLU A 182 -4.78 14.98 7.28
CA GLU A 182 -5.55 14.56 8.45
C GLU A 182 -5.38 13.07 8.72
N LEU A 183 -5.41 12.22 7.68
CA LEU A 183 -5.15 10.78 7.80
C LEU A 183 -3.73 10.51 8.31
N GLY A 184 -2.73 11.23 7.81
CA GLY A 184 -1.33 11.11 8.29
C GLY A 184 -1.20 11.44 9.78
N VAL A 185 -1.87 12.49 10.24
CA VAL A 185 -1.94 12.82 11.68
C VAL A 185 -2.67 11.72 12.45
N ALA A 186 -3.86 11.32 11.99
CA ALA A 186 -4.72 10.36 12.68
C ALA A 186 -4.03 9.00 12.89
N VAL A 187 -3.35 8.49 11.88
CA VAL A 187 -2.60 7.22 11.95
C VAL A 187 -1.57 7.22 13.09
N SER A 188 -1.01 8.37 13.40
CA SER A 188 0.03 8.50 14.42
C SER A 188 -0.50 8.85 15.81
N THR A 189 -1.76 9.32 15.93
CA THR A 189 -2.27 9.92 17.16
C THR A 189 -3.59 9.35 17.66
N LEU A 190 -4.35 8.68 16.79
CA LEU A 190 -5.67 8.15 17.09
C LEU A 190 -5.74 6.63 16.94
N PRO A 191 -6.65 5.94 17.62
CA PRO A 191 -6.95 4.55 17.37
C PRO A 191 -7.57 4.36 15.97
N GLU A 192 -7.42 3.16 15.41
CA GLU A 192 -7.79 2.86 14.01
C GLU A 192 -9.27 3.16 13.68
N GLU A 193 -10.16 2.93 14.62
CA GLU A 193 -11.60 3.17 14.47
C GLU A 193 -11.94 4.63 14.17
N ASP A 194 -11.10 5.56 14.59
CA ASP A 194 -11.27 7.02 14.41
C ASP A 194 -10.62 7.56 13.13
N TRP A 195 -9.98 6.69 12.32
CA TRP A 195 -9.41 7.13 11.05
C TRP A 195 -10.51 7.43 10.04
N ALA A 196 -10.50 8.65 9.49
CA ALA A 196 -11.47 9.13 8.50
C ALA A 196 -11.19 8.51 7.11
N VAL A 197 -11.48 7.24 6.93
CA VAL A 197 -11.27 6.47 5.70
C VAL A 197 -12.57 5.88 5.17
N ASP A 198 -12.64 5.69 3.86
CA ASP A 198 -13.72 4.96 3.22
C ASP A 198 -13.53 3.44 3.45
N ARG A 199 -14.41 2.85 4.23
CA ARG A 199 -14.45 1.42 4.52
C ARG A 199 -15.46 0.67 3.62
N SER A 200 -16.28 1.40 2.85
CA SER A 200 -17.39 0.85 2.07
C SER A 200 -16.96 0.16 0.77
N ALA A 201 -15.71 0.35 0.33
CA ALA A 201 -15.15 -0.40 -0.80
C ALA A 201 -14.87 -1.87 -0.43
N SER A 202 -15.67 -2.42 0.48
CA SER A 202 -15.75 -3.85 0.76
C SER A 202 -16.71 -4.49 -0.24
N PRO A 203 -16.38 -5.62 -0.86
CA PRO A 203 -17.32 -6.38 -1.67
C PRO A 203 -18.47 -6.90 -0.84
#